data_2faaa3dd7e8b1da9664e8ad069ac6725
#
_entry.id   2faaa3dd7e8b1da9664e8ad069ac6725
#
_cell.length_a   1.000
_cell.length_b   1.000
_cell.length_c   1.000
_cell.angle_alpha   90.00
_cell.angle_beta   90.00
_cell.angle_gamma   90.00
#
_symmetry.space_group_name_H-M   'P 1'
#
loop_
_entity.id
_entity.type
_entity.pdbx_description
1 polymer ?
#
loop_
_entity_poly.entity_id
_entity_poly.type
_entity_poly.pdbx_seq_one_letter_code
_entity_poly.pdbx_strand_id
1 'polypeptide(L)'
;MDYLSLIKQPIEAELTDFIDLFNKSLMHSDGLLSQALDHIRQRAGKRMRPMLILLLAKNFGKVTEVTQHSAVGLELLHTASLVHDDVVDESSERRGQASVNATYNNKVAVLVGDYILSTALLHVSYSHSEEIVRYLAELGRVLSNGEILQLNSISNDEISEDIYYQVIKQKTAALFEACAGIGAMSAKASPLEVEEAKKFGQNLGIIFQIRDDIFDFYDSKEIGKPTGNDMTEGKLTLPVIYALKSTGDEDMLKLARKVKSREVTQDEIAQLVAFTKENGGIEYADKRMWDFHADAMSFLDTYVDDKNIYHALKAYLDFVIERKM
;
A
#
# COMPACT_ATOMS: atom_id res chain seq x y z
N MET A 1 3.00 3.30 -22.54
CA MET A 1 4.01 2.21 -22.40
C MET A 1 3.37 1.09 -21.58
N ASP A 2 3.61 -0.17 -21.91
CA ASP A 2 3.09 -1.28 -21.10
C ASP A 2 4.08 -1.59 -19.96
N TYR A 3 3.97 -0.82 -18.89
CA TYR A 3 4.82 -0.97 -17.71
C TYR A 3 4.70 -2.35 -17.08
N LEU A 4 3.48 -2.93 -17.04
CA LEU A 4 3.27 -4.23 -16.40
C LEU A 4 4.02 -5.36 -17.10
N SER A 5 4.08 -5.34 -18.43
CA SER A 5 4.88 -6.29 -19.21
C SER A 5 6.37 -6.14 -18.95
N LEU A 6 6.88 -4.90 -18.86
CA LEU A 6 8.29 -4.64 -18.52
C LEU A 6 8.66 -5.13 -17.11
N ILE A 7 7.77 -4.91 -16.13
CA ILE A 7 7.98 -5.36 -14.75
C ILE A 7 8.01 -6.90 -14.66
N LYS A 8 7.12 -7.58 -15.38
CA LYS A 8 6.96 -9.04 -15.34
C LYS A 8 8.07 -9.79 -16.07
N GLN A 9 8.56 -9.25 -17.17
CA GLN A 9 9.48 -9.93 -18.08
C GLN A 9 10.64 -10.66 -17.37
N PRO A 10 11.41 -10.02 -16.47
CA PRO A 10 12.56 -10.69 -15.85
C PRO A 10 12.19 -11.72 -14.76
N ILE A 11 10.93 -11.81 -14.35
CA ILE A 11 10.44 -12.65 -13.23
C ILE A 11 9.23 -13.53 -13.62
N GLU A 12 8.98 -13.75 -14.90
CA GLU A 12 7.74 -14.38 -15.37
C GLU A 12 7.54 -15.81 -14.82
N ALA A 13 8.60 -16.60 -14.81
CA ALA A 13 8.56 -17.96 -14.28
C ALA A 13 8.30 -17.95 -12.76
N GLU A 14 9.07 -17.17 -12.02
CA GLU A 14 8.97 -17.06 -10.56
C GLU A 14 7.64 -16.45 -10.12
N LEU A 15 7.06 -15.55 -10.93
CA LEU A 15 5.73 -14.99 -10.67
C LEU A 15 4.64 -16.04 -10.89
N THR A 16 4.81 -16.93 -11.87
CA THR A 16 3.89 -18.06 -12.10
C THR A 16 3.92 -19.01 -10.90
N ASP A 17 5.11 -19.40 -10.43
CA ASP A 17 5.28 -20.25 -9.25
C ASP A 17 4.66 -19.62 -8.00
N PHE A 18 4.84 -18.30 -7.82
CA PHE A 18 4.21 -17.54 -6.73
C PHE A 18 2.68 -17.63 -6.81
N ILE A 19 2.10 -17.37 -7.99
CA ILE A 19 0.64 -17.38 -8.18
C ILE A 19 0.06 -18.75 -7.84
N ASP A 20 0.72 -19.82 -8.28
CA ASP A 20 0.29 -21.18 -8.00
C ASP A 20 0.37 -21.51 -6.50
N LEU A 21 1.45 -21.12 -5.84
CA LEU A 21 1.64 -21.33 -4.41
C LEU A 21 0.62 -20.51 -3.60
N PHE A 22 0.41 -19.26 -3.95
CA PHE A 22 -0.58 -18.37 -3.33
C PHE A 22 -2.01 -18.93 -3.48
N ASN A 23 -2.38 -19.36 -4.68
CA ASN A 23 -3.70 -19.93 -4.91
C ASN A 23 -3.92 -21.22 -4.11
N LYS A 24 -2.91 -22.10 -4.05
CA LYS A 24 -2.95 -23.32 -3.23
C LYS A 24 -3.12 -23.02 -1.74
N SER A 25 -2.49 -21.96 -1.23
CA SER A 25 -2.57 -21.57 0.18
C SER A 25 -3.98 -21.14 0.64
N LEU A 26 -4.81 -20.71 -0.31
CA LEU A 26 -6.21 -20.30 -0.07
C LEU A 26 -7.24 -21.38 -0.48
N MET A 27 -6.81 -22.60 -0.80
CA MET A 27 -7.74 -23.70 -1.10
C MET A 27 -8.24 -24.34 0.19
N HIS A 28 -9.55 -24.57 0.27
CA HIS A 28 -10.19 -25.31 1.35
C HIS A 28 -11.21 -26.28 0.75
N SER A 29 -11.46 -27.40 1.44
CA SER A 29 -12.22 -28.53 0.86
C SER A 29 -13.70 -28.21 0.61
N ASP A 30 -14.34 -27.50 1.56
CA ASP A 30 -15.81 -27.25 1.50
C ASP A 30 -16.26 -26.20 2.53
N GLY A 31 -17.57 -25.92 2.52
CA GLY A 31 -18.25 -25.09 3.51
C GLY A 31 -18.08 -23.58 3.30
N LEU A 32 -18.49 -22.82 4.31
CA LEU A 32 -18.51 -21.37 4.29
C LEU A 32 -17.11 -20.75 4.12
N LEU A 33 -16.09 -21.36 4.75
CA LEU A 33 -14.71 -20.89 4.63
C LEU A 33 -14.22 -21.02 3.19
N SER A 34 -14.46 -22.17 2.52
CA SER A 34 -14.08 -22.35 1.11
C SER A 34 -14.71 -21.28 0.22
N GLN A 35 -16.01 -21.01 0.39
CA GLN A 35 -16.71 -19.98 -0.38
C GLN A 35 -16.13 -18.58 -0.18
N ALA A 36 -15.81 -18.22 1.06
CA ALA A 36 -15.21 -16.92 1.37
C ALA A 36 -13.79 -16.78 0.82
N LEU A 37 -12.96 -17.83 0.91
CA LEU A 37 -11.61 -17.85 0.33
C LEU A 37 -11.64 -17.79 -1.20
N ASP A 38 -12.59 -18.49 -1.85
CA ASP A 38 -12.79 -18.40 -3.30
C ASP A 38 -13.21 -17.00 -3.73
N HIS A 39 -14.10 -16.36 -2.96
CA HIS A 39 -14.49 -14.97 -3.20
C HIS A 39 -13.29 -14.00 -3.14
N ILE A 40 -12.37 -14.19 -2.19
CA ILE A 40 -11.13 -13.40 -2.09
C ILE A 40 -10.18 -13.73 -3.25
N ARG A 41 -9.99 -15.00 -3.59
CA ARG A 41 -9.09 -15.46 -4.64
C ARG A 41 -9.46 -14.93 -6.03
N GLN A 42 -10.75 -14.80 -6.33
CA GLN A 42 -11.25 -14.24 -7.59
C GLN A 42 -10.93 -12.75 -7.77
N ARG A 43 -10.56 -12.05 -6.70
CA ARG A 43 -10.19 -10.62 -6.70
C ARG A 43 -8.70 -10.37 -6.95
N ALA A 44 -8.05 -11.23 -7.69
CA ALA A 44 -6.63 -11.09 -7.98
C ALA A 44 -6.32 -9.70 -8.54
N GLY A 45 -5.57 -8.92 -7.79
CA GLY A 45 -5.06 -7.61 -8.22
C GLY A 45 -3.86 -7.74 -9.17
N LYS A 46 -3.21 -6.61 -9.49
CA LYS A 46 -2.03 -6.55 -10.36
C LYS A 46 -0.78 -7.25 -9.81
N ARG A 47 -0.83 -7.80 -8.59
CA ARG A 47 0.28 -8.52 -7.93
C ARG A 47 1.57 -7.70 -7.83
N MET A 48 1.44 -6.39 -7.66
CA MET A 48 2.60 -5.49 -7.61
C MET A 48 3.59 -5.85 -6.49
N ARG A 49 3.09 -6.14 -5.28
CA ARG A 49 3.94 -6.45 -4.12
C ARG A 49 4.79 -7.71 -4.29
N PRO A 50 4.23 -8.87 -4.69
CA PRO A 50 5.03 -10.03 -5.03
C PRO A 50 6.07 -9.77 -6.12
N MET A 51 5.72 -8.99 -7.17
CA MET A 51 6.69 -8.63 -8.20
C MET A 51 7.87 -7.84 -7.64
N LEU A 52 7.65 -6.93 -6.70
CA LEU A 52 8.72 -6.19 -6.04
C LEU A 52 9.66 -7.13 -5.25
N ILE A 53 9.11 -8.07 -4.49
CA ILE A 53 9.89 -9.08 -3.75
C ILE A 53 10.77 -9.89 -4.70
N LEU A 54 10.18 -10.40 -5.78
CA LEU A 54 10.88 -11.24 -6.76
C LEU A 54 11.99 -10.47 -7.51
N LEU A 55 11.72 -9.21 -7.89
CA LEU A 55 12.71 -8.34 -8.54
C LEU A 55 13.90 -8.07 -7.64
N LEU A 56 13.66 -7.72 -6.37
CA LEU A 56 14.74 -7.45 -5.42
C LEU A 56 15.51 -8.74 -5.08
N ALA A 57 14.83 -9.88 -4.97
CA ALA A 57 15.52 -11.15 -4.79
C ALA A 57 16.42 -11.51 -5.98
N LYS A 58 15.99 -11.26 -7.21
CA LYS A 58 16.82 -11.45 -8.41
C LYS A 58 17.96 -10.46 -8.51
N ASN A 59 17.76 -9.23 -8.02
CA ASN A 59 18.80 -8.22 -8.00
C ASN A 59 20.00 -8.65 -7.12
N PHE A 60 19.71 -9.12 -5.91
CA PHE A 60 20.75 -9.46 -4.93
C PHE A 60 21.19 -10.93 -4.98
N GLY A 61 20.54 -11.77 -5.79
CA GLY A 61 20.91 -13.19 -5.90
C GLY A 61 19.91 -13.99 -6.72
N LYS A 62 19.19 -14.90 -6.08
CA LYS A 62 18.23 -15.78 -6.75
C LYS A 62 16.92 -15.85 -5.99
N VAL A 63 15.82 -15.97 -6.72
CA VAL A 63 14.55 -16.40 -6.14
C VAL A 63 14.66 -17.87 -5.74
N THR A 64 14.32 -18.17 -4.50
CA THR A 64 14.36 -19.51 -3.91
C THR A 64 13.01 -19.85 -3.26
N GLU A 65 12.86 -21.07 -2.72
CA GLU A 65 11.69 -21.42 -1.92
C GLU A 65 11.49 -20.48 -0.73
N VAL A 66 12.59 -20.01 -0.11
CA VAL A 66 12.54 -19.00 0.95
C VAL A 66 11.87 -17.73 0.45
N THR A 67 12.24 -17.25 -0.74
CA THR A 67 11.63 -16.07 -1.36
C THR A 67 10.16 -16.30 -1.65
N GLN A 68 9.81 -17.44 -2.25
CA GLN A 68 8.43 -17.77 -2.63
C GLN A 68 7.51 -17.84 -1.40
N HIS A 69 7.91 -18.57 -0.36
CA HIS A 69 7.14 -18.69 0.87
C HIS A 69 7.01 -17.36 1.61
N SER A 70 8.07 -16.56 1.64
CA SER A 70 8.04 -15.23 2.26
C SER A 70 7.13 -14.26 1.49
N ALA A 71 7.16 -14.31 0.15
CA ALA A 71 6.29 -13.51 -0.70
C ALA A 71 4.80 -13.88 -0.52
N VAL A 72 4.50 -15.18 -0.45
CA VAL A 72 3.14 -15.66 -0.15
C VAL A 72 2.70 -15.23 1.24
N GLY A 73 3.56 -15.38 2.25
CA GLY A 73 3.27 -14.95 3.61
C GLY A 73 2.97 -13.46 3.71
N LEU A 74 3.75 -12.61 3.03
CA LEU A 74 3.50 -11.16 3.02
C LEU A 74 2.20 -10.79 2.27
N GLU A 75 1.94 -11.38 1.12
CA GLU A 75 0.70 -11.11 0.36
C GLU A 75 -0.54 -11.62 1.10
N LEU A 76 -0.44 -12.74 1.83
CA LEU A 76 -1.52 -13.22 2.71
C LEU A 76 -1.74 -12.30 3.90
N LEU A 77 -0.68 -11.82 4.57
CA LEU A 77 -0.80 -10.82 5.63
C LEU A 77 -1.51 -9.57 5.13
N HIS A 78 -1.11 -9.06 3.97
CA HIS A 78 -1.78 -7.92 3.35
C HIS A 78 -3.25 -8.23 2.99
N THR A 79 -3.53 -9.43 2.49
CA THR A 79 -4.91 -9.83 2.17
C THR A 79 -5.78 -9.89 3.44
N ALA A 80 -5.24 -10.42 4.54
CA ALA A 80 -5.90 -10.46 5.84
C ALA A 80 -6.18 -9.04 6.37
N SER A 81 -5.19 -8.13 6.28
CA SER A 81 -5.40 -6.73 6.71
C SER A 81 -6.53 -6.07 5.92
N LEU A 82 -6.58 -6.27 4.59
CA LEU A 82 -7.67 -5.72 3.78
C LEU A 82 -9.06 -6.25 4.17
N VAL A 83 -9.16 -7.53 4.57
CA VAL A 83 -10.42 -8.11 5.04
C VAL A 83 -10.84 -7.51 6.39
N HIS A 84 -9.89 -7.30 7.30
CA HIS A 84 -10.13 -6.64 8.58
C HIS A 84 -10.46 -5.16 8.42
N ASP A 85 -9.75 -4.45 7.54
CA ASP A 85 -9.99 -3.03 7.24
C ASP A 85 -11.41 -2.82 6.68
N ASP A 86 -11.90 -3.72 5.80
CA ASP A 86 -13.28 -3.65 5.30
C ASP A 86 -14.33 -3.70 6.43
N VAL A 87 -14.02 -4.39 7.54
CA VAL A 87 -14.90 -4.43 8.72
C VAL A 87 -14.77 -3.15 9.55
N VAL A 88 -13.55 -2.66 9.74
CA VAL A 88 -13.26 -1.44 10.52
C VAL A 88 -13.84 -0.21 9.83
N ASP A 89 -13.69 -0.11 8.51
CA ASP A 89 -14.16 0.99 7.68
C ASP A 89 -15.65 0.85 7.28
N GLU A 90 -16.32 -0.23 7.71
CA GLU A 90 -17.70 -0.58 7.31
C GLU A 90 -17.89 -0.58 5.77
N SER A 91 -16.85 -0.93 5.04
CA SER A 91 -16.84 -0.89 3.58
C SER A 91 -17.72 -2.00 2.99
N SER A 92 -18.65 -1.63 2.11
CA SER A 92 -19.51 -2.59 1.42
C SER A 92 -18.92 -3.14 0.12
N GLU A 93 -17.87 -2.47 -0.41
CA GLU A 93 -17.28 -2.80 -1.70
C GLU A 93 -15.76 -2.66 -1.67
N ARG A 94 -15.07 -3.56 -2.38
CA ARG A 94 -13.63 -3.51 -2.62
C ARG A 94 -13.30 -3.94 -4.05
N ARG A 95 -12.61 -3.09 -4.80
CA ARG A 95 -12.21 -3.34 -6.20
C ARG A 95 -13.39 -3.69 -7.12
N GLY A 96 -14.51 -3.00 -6.98
CA GLY A 96 -15.71 -3.21 -7.80
C GLY A 96 -16.52 -4.46 -7.45
N GLN A 97 -16.26 -5.11 -6.31
CA GLN A 97 -17.01 -6.28 -5.84
C GLN A 97 -17.38 -6.11 -4.37
N ALA A 98 -18.51 -6.74 -3.96
CA ALA A 98 -18.94 -6.71 -2.58
C ALA A 98 -17.84 -7.24 -1.63
N SER A 99 -17.54 -6.54 -0.55
CA SER A 99 -16.56 -6.96 0.47
C SER A 99 -16.99 -8.28 1.17
N VAL A 100 -16.09 -8.92 1.91
CA VAL A 100 -16.41 -10.18 2.61
C VAL A 100 -17.49 -9.95 3.68
N ASN A 101 -17.38 -8.84 4.44
CA ASN A 101 -18.37 -8.45 5.44
C ASN A 101 -19.74 -8.13 4.82
N ALA A 102 -19.79 -7.50 3.65
CA ALA A 102 -21.04 -7.25 2.95
C ALA A 102 -21.68 -8.52 2.37
N THR A 103 -20.86 -9.48 1.91
CA THR A 103 -21.35 -10.74 1.33
C THR A 103 -21.83 -11.72 2.41
N TYR A 104 -21.11 -11.79 3.53
CA TYR A 104 -21.39 -12.80 4.57
C TYR A 104 -21.83 -12.18 5.90
N ASN A 105 -21.06 -11.38 6.53
CA ASN A 105 -21.21 -10.49 7.69
C ASN A 105 -19.84 -10.22 8.35
N ASN A 106 -19.81 -9.30 9.33
CA ASN A 106 -18.58 -8.94 10.05
C ASN A 106 -17.95 -10.13 10.80
N LYS A 107 -18.74 -11.02 11.40
CA LYS A 107 -18.20 -12.16 12.16
C LYS A 107 -17.43 -13.12 11.24
N VAL A 108 -18.00 -13.41 10.08
CA VAL A 108 -17.33 -14.26 9.07
C VAL A 108 -16.08 -13.57 8.53
N ALA A 109 -16.15 -12.27 8.22
CA ALA A 109 -15.00 -11.52 7.71
C ALA A 109 -13.83 -11.53 8.70
N VAL A 110 -14.06 -11.27 9.98
CA VAL A 110 -13.01 -11.33 11.02
C VAL A 110 -12.37 -12.72 11.07
N LEU A 111 -13.17 -13.79 11.14
CA LEU A 111 -12.63 -15.16 11.22
C LEU A 111 -11.90 -15.59 9.94
N VAL A 112 -12.35 -15.15 8.77
CA VAL A 112 -11.66 -15.40 7.50
C VAL A 112 -10.34 -14.63 7.46
N GLY A 113 -10.30 -13.38 7.93
CA GLY A 113 -9.07 -12.61 8.08
C GLY A 113 -8.07 -13.31 9.01
N ASP A 114 -8.51 -13.83 10.16
CA ASP A 114 -7.68 -14.58 11.11
C ASP A 114 -7.14 -15.88 10.49
N TYR A 115 -7.97 -16.59 9.73
CA TYR A 115 -7.52 -17.79 9.01
C TYR A 115 -6.42 -17.47 7.99
N ILE A 116 -6.59 -16.40 7.20
CA ILE A 116 -5.60 -15.97 6.21
C ILE A 116 -4.32 -15.50 6.91
N LEU A 117 -4.43 -14.75 8.01
CA LEU A 117 -3.29 -14.31 8.80
C LEU A 117 -2.50 -15.50 9.37
N SER A 118 -3.22 -16.51 9.89
CA SER A 118 -2.59 -17.75 10.39
C SER A 118 -1.91 -18.52 9.26
N THR A 119 -2.51 -18.54 8.06
CA THR A 119 -1.90 -19.13 6.86
C THR A 119 -0.64 -18.35 6.43
N ALA A 120 -0.63 -17.02 6.57
CA ALA A 120 0.55 -16.19 6.34
C ALA A 120 1.72 -16.58 7.26
N LEU A 121 1.43 -16.75 8.56
CA LEU A 121 2.43 -17.17 9.55
C LEU A 121 2.97 -18.58 9.23
N LEU A 122 2.10 -19.49 8.80
CA LEU A 122 2.51 -20.82 8.37
C LEU A 122 3.47 -20.76 7.17
N HIS A 123 3.11 -19.97 6.13
CA HIS A 123 3.97 -19.82 4.96
C HIS A 123 5.33 -19.21 5.32
N VAL A 124 5.35 -18.15 6.10
CA VAL A 124 6.63 -17.52 6.45
C VAL A 124 7.51 -18.43 7.33
N SER A 125 6.91 -19.34 8.10
CA SER A 125 7.67 -20.35 8.87
C SER A 125 8.45 -21.31 7.98
N TYR A 126 7.97 -21.59 6.77
CA TYR A 126 8.69 -22.42 5.79
C TYR A 126 9.93 -21.72 5.20
N SER A 127 10.13 -20.44 5.45
CA SER A 127 11.39 -19.76 5.13
C SER A 127 12.56 -20.28 5.97
N HIS A 128 12.28 -20.90 7.13
CA HIS A 128 13.29 -21.30 8.12
C HIS A 128 14.24 -20.15 8.53
N SER A 129 13.80 -18.91 8.36
CA SER A 129 14.55 -17.70 8.73
C SER A 129 13.84 -16.97 9.87
N GLU A 130 14.46 -17.02 11.06
CA GLU A 130 13.96 -16.27 12.22
C GLU A 130 13.88 -14.77 11.93
N GLU A 131 14.83 -14.24 11.17
CA GLU A 131 14.87 -12.82 10.80
C GLU A 131 13.65 -12.42 9.96
N ILE A 132 13.31 -13.21 8.94
CA ILE A 132 12.13 -12.96 8.07
C ILE A 132 10.83 -13.11 8.87
N VAL A 133 10.72 -14.13 9.71
CA VAL A 133 9.55 -14.34 10.59
C VAL A 133 9.36 -13.14 11.52
N ARG A 134 10.43 -12.70 12.19
CA ARG A 134 10.40 -11.54 13.08
C ARG A 134 10.01 -10.28 12.32
N TYR A 135 10.59 -10.04 11.16
CA TYR A 135 10.32 -8.86 10.35
C TYR A 135 8.85 -8.81 9.89
N LEU A 136 8.28 -9.94 9.46
CA LEU A 136 6.86 -10.00 9.09
C LEU A 136 5.93 -9.78 10.29
N ALA A 137 6.29 -10.29 11.46
CA ALA A 137 5.53 -10.05 12.69
C ALA A 137 5.58 -8.57 13.12
N GLU A 138 6.74 -7.93 13.00
CA GLU A 138 6.91 -6.49 13.23
C GLU A 138 6.11 -5.66 12.23
N LEU A 139 6.09 -6.06 10.95
CA LEU A 139 5.24 -5.42 9.93
C LEU A 139 3.77 -5.41 10.35
N GLY A 140 3.23 -6.55 10.80
CA GLY A 140 1.84 -6.62 11.27
C GLY A 140 1.55 -5.62 12.39
N ARG A 141 2.48 -5.48 13.34
CA ARG A 141 2.37 -4.47 14.42
C ARG A 141 2.41 -3.04 13.90
N VAL A 142 3.30 -2.76 12.94
CA VAL A 142 3.45 -1.41 12.34
C VAL A 142 2.19 -1.03 11.58
N LEU A 143 1.62 -1.93 10.78
CA LEU A 143 0.38 -1.68 10.04
C LEU A 143 -0.79 -1.38 10.99
N SER A 144 -0.98 -2.20 12.03
CA SER A 144 -2.04 -1.97 13.03
C SER A 144 -1.84 -0.66 13.79
N ASN A 145 -0.60 -0.33 14.15
CA ASN A 145 -0.29 0.94 14.82
C ASN A 145 -0.55 2.15 13.89
N GLY A 146 -0.26 2.02 12.59
CA GLY A 146 -0.54 3.04 11.58
C GLY A 146 -2.04 3.33 11.46
N GLU A 147 -2.88 2.29 11.52
CA GLU A 147 -4.33 2.43 11.51
C GLU A 147 -4.85 3.15 12.77
N ILE A 148 -4.37 2.74 13.94
CA ILE A 148 -4.69 3.41 15.22
C ILE A 148 -4.22 4.88 15.20
N LEU A 149 -3.03 5.15 14.66
CA LEU A 149 -2.51 6.51 14.54
C LEU A 149 -3.39 7.36 13.60
N GLN A 150 -3.87 6.80 12.48
CA GLN A 150 -4.80 7.48 11.61
C GLN A 150 -6.12 7.82 12.32
N LEU A 151 -6.72 6.87 13.03
CA LEU A 151 -7.93 7.10 13.82
C LEU A 151 -7.73 8.19 14.87
N ASN A 152 -6.60 8.18 15.58
CA ASN A 152 -6.24 9.23 16.54
C ASN A 152 -6.04 10.58 15.85
N SER A 153 -5.43 10.61 14.66
CA SER A 153 -5.21 11.86 13.92
C SER A 153 -6.51 12.50 13.44
N ILE A 154 -7.52 11.70 13.12
CA ILE A 154 -8.87 12.19 12.78
C ILE A 154 -9.54 12.79 14.01
N SER A 155 -9.40 12.19 15.19
CA SER A 155 -10.08 12.60 16.42
C SER A 155 -9.44 13.79 17.15
N ASN A 156 -8.25 14.24 16.76
CA ASN A 156 -7.57 15.38 17.36
C ASN A 156 -7.56 16.60 16.40
N ASP A 157 -7.41 17.82 16.92
CA ASP A 157 -7.45 19.06 16.13
C ASP A 157 -6.13 19.41 15.42
N GLU A 158 -5.08 18.59 15.60
CA GLU A 158 -3.77 18.87 15.03
C GLU A 158 -3.76 18.59 13.53
N ILE A 159 -3.33 19.58 12.75
CA ILE A 159 -3.11 19.48 11.29
C ILE A 159 -1.61 19.59 11.05
N SER A 160 -0.95 18.46 10.84
CA SER A 160 0.51 18.35 10.79
C SER A 160 0.98 17.47 9.65
N GLU A 161 1.94 18.00 8.88
CA GLU A 161 2.61 17.24 7.83
C GLU A 161 3.44 16.08 8.41
N ASP A 162 4.02 16.25 9.59
CA ASP A 162 4.78 15.20 10.26
C ASP A 162 3.88 14.01 10.65
N ILE A 163 2.68 14.30 11.17
CA ILE A 163 1.68 13.27 11.48
C ILE A 163 1.24 12.57 10.19
N TYR A 164 0.97 13.32 9.11
CA TYR A 164 0.63 12.75 7.82
C TYR A 164 1.71 11.75 7.35
N TYR A 165 2.99 12.13 7.36
CA TYR A 165 4.07 11.22 6.98
C TYR A 165 4.20 10.01 7.91
N GLN A 166 3.98 10.17 9.22
CA GLN A 166 3.97 9.04 10.15
C GLN A 166 2.87 8.05 9.82
N VAL A 167 1.65 8.52 9.52
CA VAL A 167 0.52 7.67 9.13
C VAL A 167 0.82 6.92 7.84
N ILE A 168 1.19 7.61 6.76
CA ILE A 168 1.42 6.95 5.47
C ILE A 168 2.62 6.02 5.48
N LYS A 169 3.66 6.31 6.28
CA LYS A 169 4.81 5.40 6.46
C LYS A 169 4.38 4.09 7.11
N GLN A 170 3.57 4.14 8.15
CA GLN A 170 3.15 2.94 8.87
C GLN A 170 2.01 2.19 8.18
N LYS A 171 1.01 2.89 7.64
CA LYS A 171 -0.16 2.27 7.02
C LYS A 171 0.12 1.74 5.61
N THR A 172 0.90 2.47 4.81
CA THR A 172 1.10 2.16 3.39
C THR A 172 2.55 1.80 3.06
N ALA A 173 3.51 2.67 3.39
CA ALA A 173 4.89 2.51 2.94
C ALA A 173 5.60 1.33 3.61
N ALA A 174 5.28 1.00 4.87
CA ALA A 174 5.86 -0.15 5.59
C ALA A 174 5.68 -1.47 4.83
N LEU A 175 4.58 -1.64 4.10
CA LEU A 175 4.33 -2.83 3.32
C LEU A 175 5.26 -2.92 2.08
N PHE A 176 5.52 -1.80 1.40
CA PHE A 176 6.48 -1.74 0.29
C PHE A 176 7.92 -1.89 0.78
N GLU A 177 8.25 -1.27 1.91
CA GLU A 177 9.52 -1.43 2.62
C GLU A 177 9.76 -2.91 2.92
N ALA A 178 8.76 -3.60 3.47
CA ALA A 178 8.85 -5.02 3.77
C ALA A 178 8.99 -5.88 2.51
N CYS A 179 8.32 -5.56 1.42
CA CYS A 179 8.51 -6.25 0.14
C CYS A 179 9.97 -6.17 -0.31
N ALA A 180 10.54 -4.98 -0.32
CA ALA A 180 11.92 -4.77 -0.75
C ALA A 180 12.92 -5.44 0.21
N GLY A 181 12.75 -5.26 1.52
CA GLY A 181 13.60 -5.87 2.53
C GLY A 181 13.57 -7.40 2.51
N ILE A 182 12.38 -8.01 2.42
CA ILE A 182 12.23 -9.47 2.33
C ILE A 182 12.84 -10.01 1.03
N GLY A 183 12.66 -9.31 -0.09
CA GLY A 183 13.32 -9.68 -1.35
C GLY A 183 14.83 -9.78 -1.18
N ALA A 184 15.47 -8.74 -0.62
CA ALA A 184 16.90 -8.70 -0.37
C ALA A 184 17.36 -9.76 0.66
N MET A 185 16.67 -9.87 1.82
CA MET A 185 16.99 -10.85 2.87
C MET A 185 16.90 -12.29 2.36
N SER A 186 15.86 -12.62 1.59
CA SER A 186 15.66 -13.98 1.05
C SER A 186 16.73 -14.39 0.03
N ALA A 187 17.37 -13.42 -0.61
CA ALA A 187 18.49 -13.60 -1.53
C ALA A 187 19.87 -13.53 -0.82
N LYS A 188 19.89 -13.37 0.51
CA LYS A 188 21.10 -13.27 1.34
C LYS A 188 21.96 -12.05 1.01
N ALA A 189 21.33 -10.92 0.68
CA ALA A 189 22.00 -9.63 0.55
C ALA A 189 22.71 -9.24 1.87
N SER A 190 23.74 -8.41 1.77
CA SER A 190 24.42 -7.89 2.95
C SER A 190 23.48 -7.01 3.79
N PRO A 191 23.75 -6.82 5.09
CA PRO A 191 22.92 -5.95 5.94
C PRO A 191 22.74 -4.53 5.39
N LEU A 192 23.78 -3.97 4.75
CA LEU A 192 23.71 -2.65 4.11
C LEU A 192 22.73 -2.67 2.92
N GLU A 193 22.86 -3.66 2.04
CA GLU A 193 21.96 -3.79 0.87
C GLU A 193 20.50 -4.00 1.30
N VAL A 194 20.25 -4.75 2.37
CA VAL A 194 18.91 -4.92 2.94
C VAL A 194 18.35 -3.59 3.42
N GLU A 195 19.13 -2.77 4.15
CA GLU A 195 18.67 -1.47 4.62
C GLU A 195 18.43 -0.49 3.47
N GLU A 196 19.26 -0.48 2.44
CA GLU A 196 19.06 0.35 1.26
C GLU A 196 17.85 -0.10 0.42
N ALA A 197 17.62 -1.42 0.30
CA ALA A 197 16.41 -1.96 -0.31
C ALA A 197 15.15 -1.56 0.46
N LYS A 198 15.17 -1.58 1.79
CA LYS A 198 14.08 -1.10 2.64
C LYS A 198 13.75 0.38 2.38
N LYS A 199 14.79 1.25 2.32
CA LYS A 199 14.61 2.67 2.01
C LYS A 199 13.99 2.87 0.63
N PHE A 200 14.46 2.12 -0.37
CA PHE A 200 13.86 2.12 -1.71
C PHE A 200 12.36 1.74 -1.66
N GLY A 201 12.02 0.66 -0.95
CA GLY A 201 10.63 0.23 -0.76
C GLY A 201 9.80 1.28 -0.03
N GLN A 202 10.33 1.91 1.02
CA GLN A 202 9.66 2.96 1.76
C GLN A 202 9.36 4.17 0.86
N ASN A 203 10.34 4.65 0.08
CA ASN A 203 10.14 5.74 -0.87
C ASN A 203 9.06 5.41 -1.90
N LEU A 204 9.08 4.20 -2.45
CA LEU A 204 8.08 3.71 -3.39
C LEU A 204 6.66 3.73 -2.79
N GLY A 205 6.52 3.31 -1.53
CA GLY A 205 5.26 3.32 -0.81
C GLY A 205 4.74 4.73 -0.49
N ILE A 206 5.65 5.67 -0.17
CA ILE A 206 5.31 7.09 0.02
C ILE A 206 4.85 7.71 -1.31
N ILE A 207 5.57 7.48 -2.41
CA ILE A 207 5.17 7.90 -3.76
C ILE A 207 3.78 7.37 -4.10
N PHE A 208 3.54 6.09 -3.81
CA PHE A 208 2.25 5.45 -4.05
C PHE A 208 1.12 6.19 -3.32
N GLN A 209 1.30 6.51 -2.04
CA GLN A 209 0.27 7.18 -1.25
C GLN A 209 0.07 8.64 -1.68
N ILE A 210 1.16 9.42 -1.86
CA ILE A 210 1.02 10.81 -2.32
C ILE A 210 0.30 10.87 -3.67
N ARG A 211 0.55 9.92 -4.56
CA ARG A 211 -0.16 9.84 -5.85
C ARG A 211 -1.66 9.56 -5.67
N ASP A 212 -2.03 8.65 -4.77
CA ASP A 212 -3.45 8.41 -4.44
C ASP A 212 -4.12 9.66 -3.88
N ASP A 213 -3.45 10.35 -2.98
CA ASP A 213 -3.95 11.58 -2.36
C ASP A 213 -4.15 12.71 -3.40
N ILE A 214 -3.25 12.82 -4.39
CA ILE A 214 -3.40 13.77 -5.50
C ILE A 214 -4.62 13.38 -6.36
N PHE A 215 -4.84 12.09 -6.61
CA PHE A 215 -6.00 11.65 -7.39
C PHE A 215 -7.34 12.03 -6.77
N ASP A 216 -7.44 12.08 -5.45
CA ASP A 216 -8.67 12.45 -4.75
C ASP A 216 -9.14 13.89 -5.05
N PHE A 217 -8.27 14.73 -5.63
CA PHE A 217 -8.60 16.10 -6.07
C PHE A 217 -9.16 16.20 -7.50
N TYR A 218 -9.21 15.10 -8.25
CA TYR A 218 -9.69 15.10 -9.65
C TYR A 218 -10.91 14.21 -9.81
N ASP A 219 -11.87 14.68 -10.61
CA ASP A 219 -13.05 13.90 -10.94
C ASP A 219 -12.66 12.68 -11.79
N SER A 220 -12.94 11.52 -11.28
CA SER A 220 -12.81 10.28 -12.01
C SER A 220 -14.17 9.87 -12.55
N LYS A 221 -14.49 10.27 -13.78
CA LYS A 221 -15.68 9.80 -14.50
C LYS A 221 -15.65 8.28 -14.75
N GLU A 222 -14.47 7.67 -14.72
CA GLU A 222 -14.28 6.23 -14.95
C GLU A 222 -14.51 5.38 -13.68
N ILE A 223 -14.32 5.96 -12.46
CA ILE A 223 -14.41 5.23 -11.19
C ILE A 223 -15.69 5.56 -10.42
N GLY A 224 -16.39 6.64 -10.79
CA GLY A 224 -17.65 7.03 -10.13
C GLY A 224 -17.49 7.52 -8.68
N LYS A 225 -16.27 7.82 -8.24
CA LYS A 225 -16.02 8.39 -6.92
C LYS A 225 -16.08 9.93 -6.98
N PRO A 226 -16.80 10.57 -6.04
CA PRO A 226 -16.77 12.04 -5.93
C PRO A 226 -15.37 12.49 -5.50
N THR A 227 -14.97 13.69 -5.93
CA THR A 227 -13.76 14.38 -5.49
C THR A 227 -13.81 14.64 -3.99
N GLY A 228 -12.69 14.49 -3.27
CA GLY A 228 -12.62 14.74 -1.83
C GLY A 228 -13.17 13.61 -0.95
N ASN A 229 -13.09 12.39 -1.42
CA ASN A 229 -13.52 11.21 -0.64
C ASN A 229 -12.76 11.09 0.69
N ASP A 230 -11.45 11.36 0.71
CA ASP A 230 -10.64 11.38 1.93
C ASP A 230 -11.19 12.39 2.95
N MET A 231 -11.62 13.56 2.50
CA MET A 231 -12.24 14.57 3.37
C MET A 231 -13.60 14.10 3.91
N THR A 232 -14.39 13.38 3.12
CA THR A 232 -15.64 12.76 3.59
C THR A 232 -15.37 11.76 4.73
N GLU A 233 -14.24 11.05 4.67
CA GLU A 233 -13.80 10.12 5.70
C GLU A 233 -13.10 10.80 6.90
N GLY A 234 -12.98 12.13 6.90
CA GLY A 234 -12.35 12.88 7.99
C GLY A 234 -10.83 13.01 7.86
N LYS A 235 -10.28 12.70 6.70
CA LYS A 235 -8.83 12.70 6.44
C LYS A 235 -8.41 13.99 5.75
N LEU A 236 -7.31 14.58 6.22
CA LEU A 236 -6.63 15.71 5.55
C LEU A 236 -5.30 15.18 5.00
N THR A 237 -5.14 15.26 3.68
CA THR A 237 -3.96 14.76 2.98
C THR A 237 -2.97 15.87 2.67
N LEU A 238 -1.78 15.51 2.21
CA LEU A 238 -0.66 16.43 2.01
C LEU A 238 -1.01 17.72 1.26
N PRO A 239 -1.78 17.69 0.14
CA PRO A 239 -2.15 18.91 -0.57
C PRO A 239 -2.91 19.92 0.31
N VAL A 240 -3.90 19.46 1.06
CA VAL A 240 -4.72 20.32 1.95
C VAL A 240 -3.87 20.86 3.08
N ILE A 241 -3.08 20.01 3.73
CA ILE A 241 -2.22 20.39 4.87
C ILE A 241 -1.29 21.52 4.45
N TYR A 242 -0.66 21.41 3.27
CA TYR A 242 0.22 22.44 2.74
C TYR A 242 -0.52 23.75 2.46
N ALA A 243 -1.65 23.72 1.76
CA ALA A 243 -2.43 24.91 1.42
C ALA A 243 -2.89 25.67 2.68
N LEU A 244 -3.36 24.95 3.70
CA LEU A 244 -3.76 25.54 4.98
C LEU A 244 -2.56 26.18 5.72
N LYS A 245 -1.43 25.47 5.76
CA LYS A 245 -0.22 25.94 6.46
C LYS A 245 0.43 27.14 5.77
N SER A 246 0.45 27.16 4.44
CA SER A 246 1.09 28.22 3.67
C SER A 246 0.31 29.53 3.67
N THR A 247 -1.02 29.48 3.73
CA THR A 247 -1.88 30.67 3.72
C THR A 247 -2.23 31.16 5.12
N GLY A 248 -2.39 30.26 6.10
CA GLY A 248 -2.89 30.57 7.42
C GLY A 248 -4.36 31.04 7.43
N ASP A 249 -5.15 30.70 6.41
CA ASP A 249 -6.55 31.10 6.28
C ASP A 249 -7.41 30.49 7.40
N GLU A 250 -7.91 31.35 8.28
CA GLU A 250 -8.67 30.92 9.48
C GLU A 250 -10.01 30.27 9.13
N ASP A 251 -10.66 30.68 8.05
CA ASP A 251 -11.97 30.13 7.67
C ASP A 251 -11.78 28.75 7.05
N MET A 252 -10.75 28.56 6.24
CA MET A 252 -10.37 27.24 5.73
C MET A 252 -9.86 26.30 6.83
N LEU A 253 -9.16 26.82 7.84
CA LEU A 253 -8.79 26.04 9.03
C LEU A 253 -10.01 25.56 9.83
N LYS A 254 -11.05 26.40 9.96
CA LYS A 254 -12.34 25.99 10.58
C LYS A 254 -13.00 24.88 9.75
N LEU A 255 -12.98 25.03 8.43
CA LEU A 255 -13.52 24.03 7.51
C LEU A 255 -12.78 22.69 7.64
N ALA A 256 -11.46 22.73 7.68
CA ALA A 256 -10.62 21.54 7.89
C ALA A 256 -10.91 20.83 9.23
N ARG A 257 -11.23 21.57 10.30
CA ARG A 257 -11.68 20.96 11.55
C ARG A 257 -13.05 20.28 11.43
N LYS A 258 -13.98 20.84 10.63
CA LYS A 258 -15.24 20.16 10.32
C LYS A 258 -15.03 18.87 9.52
N VAL A 259 -14.03 18.83 8.62
CA VAL A 259 -13.62 17.58 7.96
C VAL A 259 -13.24 16.55 9.01
N LYS A 260 -12.37 16.88 9.96
CA LYS A 260 -11.92 15.96 11.01
C LYS A 260 -13.04 15.46 11.93
N SER A 261 -14.04 16.31 12.22
CA SER A 261 -15.25 15.91 12.97
C SER A 261 -16.28 15.15 12.12
N ARG A 262 -16.05 15.01 10.81
CA ARG A 262 -17.00 14.43 9.83
C ARG A 262 -18.33 15.16 9.76
N GLU A 263 -18.33 16.46 10.06
CA GLU A 263 -19.52 17.35 10.02
C GLU A 263 -19.53 18.23 8.76
N VAL A 264 -18.61 17.97 7.82
CA VAL A 264 -18.44 18.71 6.57
C VAL A 264 -19.48 18.31 5.54
N THR A 265 -20.04 19.31 4.82
CA THR A 265 -20.94 19.08 3.68
C THR A 265 -20.16 18.92 2.38
N GLN A 266 -20.82 18.39 1.33
CA GLN A 266 -20.19 18.24 0.00
C GLN A 266 -19.80 19.61 -0.61
N ASP A 267 -20.59 20.67 -0.40
CA ASP A 267 -20.27 22.02 -0.85
C ASP A 267 -19.04 22.58 -0.14
N GLU A 268 -18.90 22.32 1.16
CA GLU A 268 -17.72 22.70 1.95
C GLU A 268 -16.47 21.92 1.52
N ILE A 269 -16.61 20.62 1.18
CA ILE A 269 -15.52 19.83 0.58
C ILE A 269 -15.10 20.43 -0.75
N ALA A 270 -16.05 20.75 -1.63
CA ALA A 270 -15.75 21.38 -2.92
C ALA A 270 -15.01 22.71 -2.76
N GLN A 271 -15.39 23.51 -1.74
CA GLN A 271 -14.70 24.76 -1.41
C GLN A 271 -13.26 24.51 -0.96
N LEU A 272 -13.01 23.51 -0.10
CA LEU A 272 -11.67 23.16 0.37
C LEU A 272 -10.79 22.57 -0.76
N VAL A 273 -11.39 21.80 -1.67
CA VAL A 273 -10.73 21.29 -2.88
C VAL A 273 -10.28 22.44 -3.79
N ALA A 274 -11.17 23.41 -4.07
CA ALA A 274 -10.85 24.58 -4.88
C ALA A 274 -9.73 25.40 -4.24
N PHE A 275 -9.87 25.71 -2.94
CA PHE A 275 -8.85 26.41 -2.16
C PHE A 275 -7.48 25.72 -2.23
N THR A 276 -7.44 24.41 -2.10
CA THR A 276 -6.20 23.62 -2.15
C THR A 276 -5.52 23.73 -3.52
N LYS A 277 -6.28 23.65 -4.60
CA LYS A 277 -5.77 23.82 -5.98
C LYS A 277 -5.25 25.21 -6.23
N GLU A 278 -5.96 26.25 -5.79
CA GLU A 278 -5.58 27.66 -5.98
C GLU A 278 -4.35 28.08 -5.19
N ASN A 279 -4.06 27.39 -4.08
CA ASN A 279 -2.96 27.71 -3.18
C ASN A 279 -1.76 26.75 -3.27
N GLY A 280 -1.60 26.06 -4.41
CA GLY A 280 -0.40 25.29 -4.72
C GLY A 280 -0.25 23.97 -3.95
N GLY A 281 -1.34 23.46 -3.38
CA GLY A 281 -1.30 22.20 -2.61
C GLY A 281 -0.96 20.99 -3.47
N ILE A 282 -1.49 20.93 -4.68
CA ILE A 282 -1.21 19.83 -5.63
C ILE A 282 0.23 19.88 -6.11
N GLU A 283 0.72 21.08 -6.49
CA GLU A 283 2.09 21.28 -6.96
C GLU A 283 3.11 20.94 -5.89
N TYR A 284 2.81 21.26 -4.63
CA TYR A 284 3.66 20.86 -3.50
C TYR A 284 3.72 19.34 -3.34
N ALA A 285 2.57 18.68 -3.33
CA ALA A 285 2.51 17.21 -3.20
C ALA A 285 3.23 16.52 -4.38
N ASP A 286 3.02 17.01 -5.61
CA ASP A 286 3.71 16.50 -6.80
C ASP A 286 5.24 16.68 -6.67
N LYS A 287 5.70 17.86 -6.24
CA LYS A 287 7.12 18.09 -5.98
C LYS A 287 7.69 17.11 -4.95
N ARG A 288 6.99 16.93 -3.81
CA ARG A 288 7.44 15.98 -2.78
C ARG A 288 7.50 14.54 -3.30
N MET A 289 6.54 14.14 -4.12
CA MET A 289 6.56 12.83 -4.78
C MET A 289 7.81 12.66 -5.66
N TRP A 290 8.19 13.69 -6.43
CA TRP A 290 9.40 13.66 -7.27
C TRP A 290 10.70 13.70 -6.45
N ASP A 291 10.74 14.33 -5.27
CA ASP A 291 11.87 14.26 -4.35
C ASP A 291 12.11 12.79 -3.93
N PHE A 292 11.06 12.06 -3.49
CA PHE A 292 11.16 10.63 -3.15
C PHE A 292 11.51 9.74 -4.36
N HIS A 293 11.04 10.12 -5.55
CA HIS A 293 11.41 9.42 -6.78
C HIS A 293 12.91 9.55 -7.07
N ALA A 294 13.50 10.72 -6.91
CA ALA A 294 14.94 10.94 -7.10
C ALA A 294 15.76 10.07 -6.13
N ASP A 295 15.34 9.98 -4.85
CA ASP A 295 15.99 9.11 -3.87
C ASP A 295 15.86 7.62 -4.27
N ALA A 296 14.69 7.21 -4.76
CA ALA A 296 14.49 5.84 -5.23
C ALA A 296 15.33 5.52 -6.48
N MET A 297 15.49 6.47 -7.41
CA MET A 297 16.36 6.32 -8.58
C MET A 297 17.83 6.19 -8.18
N SER A 298 18.28 6.91 -7.15
CA SER A 298 19.65 6.78 -6.62
C SER A 298 19.97 5.36 -6.14
N PHE A 299 19.00 4.66 -5.55
CA PHE A 299 19.14 3.25 -5.20
C PHE A 299 19.35 2.38 -6.46
N LEU A 300 18.56 2.60 -7.52
CA LEU A 300 18.71 1.83 -8.76
C LEU A 300 20.07 2.03 -9.37
N ASP A 301 20.54 3.28 -9.44
CA ASP A 301 21.84 3.63 -10.02
C ASP A 301 23.02 3.06 -9.22
N THR A 302 22.85 2.79 -7.93
CA THR A 302 23.94 2.36 -7.04
C THR A 302 23.95 0.85 -6.79
N TYR A 303 22.78 0.18 -6.75
CA TYR A 303 22.64 -1.19 -6.27
C TYR A 303 22.05 -2.16 -7.30
N VAL A 304 21.76 -1.71 -8.53
CA VAL A 304 21.15 -2.56 -9.56
C VAL A 304 22.03 -2.63 -10.80
N ASP A 305 22.84 -3.67 -10.91
CA ASP A 305 23.78 -3.87 -12.03
C ASP A 305 23.12 -4.53 -13.25
N ASP A 306 22.14 -5.43 -13.04
CA ASP A 306 21.43 -6.10 -14.13
C ASP A 306 20.49 -5.13 -14.83
N LYS A 307 20.71 -4.89 -16.12
CA LYS A 307 19.94 -3.95 -16.94
C LYS A 307 18.45 -4.32 -17.04
N ASN A 308 18.12 -5.61 -17.06
CA ASN A 308 16.72 -6.05 -17.14
C ASN A 308 16.00 -5.76 -15.83
N ILE A 309 16.66 -6.04 -14.70
CA ILE A 309 16.13 -5.73 -13.36
C ILE A 309 16.04 -4.22 -13.17
N TYR A 310 17.06 -3.45 -13.58
CA TYR A 310 17.03 -1.99 -13.54
C TYR A 310 15.83 -1.43 -14.32
N HIS A 311 15.62 -1.85 -15.56
CA HIS A 311 14.50 -1.40 -16.38
C HIS A 311 13.14 -1.81 -15.77
N ALA A 312 13.05 -3.00 -15.18
CA ALA A 312 11.83 -3.46 -14.52
C ALA A 312 11.50 -2.65 -13.25
N LEU A 313 12.49 -2.39 -12.40
CA LEU A 313 12.31 -1.57 -11.18
C LEU A 313 12.04 -0.10 -11.53
N LYS A 314 12.70 0.43 -12.55
CA LYS A 314 12.37 1.77 -13.07
C LYS A 314 10.95 1.82 -13.63
N ALA A 315 10.55 0.84 -14.42
CA ALA A 315 9.18 0.72 -14.92
C ALA A 315 8.15 0.59 -13.77
N TYR A 316 8.53 -0.01 -12.66
CA TYR A 316 7.70 -0.08 -11.46
C TYR A 316 7.50 1.31 -10.83
N LEU A 317 8.57 2.10 -10.67
CA LEU A 317 8.48 3.49 -10.20
C LEU A 317 7.63 4.34 -11.13
N ASP A 318 7.91 4.30 -12.43
CA ASP A 318 7.16 5.06 -13.45
C ASP A 318 5.67 4.66 -13.43
N PHE A 319 5.37 3.36 -13.31
CA PHE A 319 3.99 2.86 -13.21
C PHE A 319 3.25 3.44 -12.02
N VAL A 320 3.88 3.53 -10.85
CA VAL A 320 3.24 4.06 -9.64
C VAL A 320 2.89 5.54 -9.81
N ILE A 321 3.74 6.32 -10.48
CA ILE A 321 3.53 7.74 -10.72
C ILE A 321 2.53 8.00 -11.86
N GLU A 322 2.70 7.28 -12.99
CA GLU A 322 1.94 7.56 -14.22
C GLU A 322 0.62 6.75 -14.32
N ARG A 323 0.35 5.85 -13.35
CA ARG A 323 -0.91 5.11 -13.34
C ARG A 323 -2.08 6.09 -13.44
N LYS A 324 -3.01 5.76 -14.30
CA LYS A 324 -4.32 6.41 -14.32
C LYS A 324 -5.18 5.82 -13.22
N MET A 325 -6.09 6.61 -12.73
CA MET A 325 -7.09 6.17 -11.74
C MET A 325 -7.78 4.89 -12.17
#